data_96d8d50efbf7817275bc6ec296c060d2
#
_entry.id   96d8d50efbf7817275bc6ec296c060d2
#
_cell.length_a   1.000
_cell.length_b   1.000
_cell.length_c   1.000
_cell.angle_alpha   90.00
_cell.angle_beta   90.00
_cell.angle_gamma   90.00
#
_symmetry.space_group_name_H-M   'P 1'
#
loop_
_entity.id
_entity.type
_entity.pdbx_description
1 polymer ?
#
loop_
_entity_poly.entity_id
_entity_poly.type
_entity_poly.pdbx_seq_one_letter_code
_entity_poly.pdbx_strand_id
1 'polypeptide(L)'
;MRRTSRLRKLMDQSVVLAPGVYNALFAKAVEHIGFDAVYVTGFGTAARYGYPDVGLITQTEMAQNLKHICGATNLPVIADADTGYGNVINVRRTVREYERAGVAGFHIEDQVFPKKCGFMEGKEVIPMAEHVQKIRAALEARTDPDTVIIARTDALAPNGWEDALARARAYRETGADLVFVDGIRTLEELEIYSRELAQKGVPCLYNGGLVSSEDAGRMGFKIQILAGLSLGAVFKSATAAMQELNSSGVTRQTIAQFGPLGEGETVNDILGVPEIYELEQRYDLASKKEGIQ
;
A
#
# COMPACT_ATOMS: atom_id res chain seq x y z
N MET A 1 2.43 -10.12 -19.20
CA MET A 1 3.10 -10.62 -17.97
C MET A 1 2.14 -10.36 -16.79
N ARG A 2 1.93 -11.35 -15.90
CA ARG A 2 1.10 -11.16 -14.70
C ARG A 2 1.71 -10.10 -13.78
N ARG A 3 0.88 -9.37 -13.01
CA ARG A 3 1.36 -8.34 -12.05
C ARG A 3 2.26 -8.94 -10.97
N THR A 4 1.95 -10.14 -10.52
CA THR A 4 2.74 -10.92 -9.56
C THR A 4 4.15 -11.20 -10.08
N SER A 5 4.26 -11.75 -11.30
CA SER A 5 5.56 -11.99 -11.96
C SER A 5 6.30 -10.67 -12.26
N ARG A 6 5.56 -9.58 -12.57
CA ARG A 6 6.16 -8.25 -12.78
C ARG A 6 6.80 -7.73 -11.49
N LEU A 7 6.09 -7.86 -10.35
CA LEU A 7 6.63 -7.43 -9.05
C LEU A 7 7.94 -8.15 -8.71
N ARG A 8 7.98 -9.49 -8.87
CA ARG A 8 9.20 -10.27 -8.64
C ARG A 8 10.35 -9.81 -9.52
N LYS A 9 10.10 -9.64 -10.81
CA LYS A 9 11.10 -9.14 -11.75
C LYS A 9 11.65 -7.76 -11.36
N LEU A 10 10.79 -6.84 -10.92
CA LEU A 10 11.21 -5.52 -10.46
C LEU A 10 12.11 -5.62 -9.21
N MET A 11 11.73 -6.44 -8.23
CA MET A 11 12.52 -6.68 -7.01
C MET A 11 13.89 -7.32 -7.29
N ASP A 12 14.03 -8.07 -8.38
CA ASP A 12 15.32 -8.66 -8.78
C ASP A 12 16.24 -7.62 -9.45
N GLN A 13 15.67 -6.61 -10.08
CA GLN A 13 16.41 -5.59 -10.83
C GLN A 13 16.86 -4.41 -9.98
N SER A 14 15.98 -3.91 -9.10
CA SER A 14 16.23 -2.73 -8.27
C SER A 14 15.28 -2.69 -7.07
N VAL A 15 15.43 -1.65 -6.22
CA VAL A 15 14.42 -1.37 -5.21
C VAL A 15 13.13 -0.89 -5.88
N VAL A 16 12.00 -1.43 -5.45
CA VAL A 16 10.67 -1.04 -5.93
C VAL A 16 10.14 0.09 -5.04
N LEU A 17 10.02 1.29 -5.60
CA LEU A 17 9.38 2.41 -4.91
C LEU A 17 7.87 2.37 -5.17
N ALA A 18 7.07 2.18 -4.11
CA ALA A 18 5.62 2.07 -4.20
C ALA A 18 4.93 3.14 -3.33
N PRO A 19 4.43 4.25 -3.94
CA PRO A 19 3.66 5.25 -3.24
C PRO A 19 2.39 4.68 -2.61
N GLY A 20 2.07 5.16 -1.39
CA GLY A 20 0.88 4.76 -0.67
C GLY A 20 -0.38 5.46 -1.19
N VAL A 21 -1.38 4.65 -1.54
CA VAL A 21 -2.69 5.09 -2.01
C VAL A 21 -3.82 4.41 -1.21
N TYR A 22 -5.01 4.97 -1.24
CA TYR A 22 -6.17 4.45 -0.52
C TYR A 22 -7.43 4.36 -1.39
N ASN A 23 -7.36 4.74 -2.66
CA ASN A 23 -8.45 4.64 -3.63
C ASN A 23 -7.93 4.49 -5.07
N ALA A 24 -8.85 4.22 -5.99
CA ALA A 24 -8.56 3.98 -7.39
C ALA A 24 -8.02 5.21 -8.14
N LEU A 25 -8.47 6.43 -7.78
CA LEU A 25 -8.00 7.66 -8.42
C LEU A 25 -6.49 7.83 -8.22
N PHE A 26 -6.00 7.67 -6.98
CA PHE A 26 -4.56 7.82 -6.73
C PHE A 26 -3.73 6.66 -7.29
N ALA A 27 -4.31 5.47 -7.47
CA ALA A 27 -3.62 4.39 -8.18
C ALA A 27 -3.40 4.74 -9.66
N LYS A 28 -4.40 5.34 -10.33
CA LYS A 28 -4.25 5.88 -11.69
C LYS A 28 -3.21 7.01 -11.74
N ALA A 29 -3.24 7.92 -10.78
CA ALA A 29 -2.27 9.01 -10.71
C ALA A 29 -0.83 8.49 -10.55
N VAL A 30 -0.61 7.49 -9.70
CA VAL A 30 0.71 6.84 -9.53
C VAL A 30 1.19 6.20 -10.84
N GLU A 31 0.30 5.50 -11.57
CA GLU A 31 0.63 4.92 -12.88
C GLU A 31 0.93 6.00 -13.92
N HIS A 32 0.13 7.06 -13.96
CA HIS A 32 0.29 8.19 -14.88
C HIS A 32 1.62 8.93 -14.66
N ILE A 33 2.03 9.13 -13.40
CA ILE A 33 3.32 9.75 -13.05
C ILE A 33 4.52 8.87 -13.45
N GLY A 34 4.30 7.56 -13.67
CA GLY A 34 5.34 6.66 -14.17
C GLY A 34 6.02 5.81 -13.09
N PHE A 35 5.39 5.59 -11.94
CA PHE A 35 5.87 4.61 -10.97
C PHE A 35 5.67 3.17 -11.45
N ASP A 36 6.44 2.24 -10.89
CA ASP A 36 6.41 0.82 -11.27
C ASP A 36 5.49 -0.04 -10.41
N ALA A 37 5.09 0.43 -9.25
CA ALA A 37 4.23 -0.28 -8.31
C ALA A 37 3.39 0.69 -7.46
N VAL A 38 2.34 0.16 -6.84
CA VAL A 38 1.41 0.88 -5.95
C VAL A 38 1.35 0.15 -4.62
N TYR A 39 1.33 0.90 -3.50
CA TYR A 39 1.04 0.35 -2.18
C TYR A 39 -0.33 0.78 -1.68
N VAL A 40 -1.17 -0.16 -1.25
CA VAL A 40 -2.49 0.12 -0.66
C VAL A 40 -2.37 0.06 0.85
N THR A 41 -2.53 1.24 1.47
CA THR A 41 -2.35 1.43 2.91
C THR A 41 -3.61 1.07 3.71
N GLY A 42 -3.47 0.28 4.78
CA GLY A 42 -4.54 0.02 5.76
C GLY A 42 -4.99 1.29 6.45
N PHE A 43 -4.03 2.12 6.91
CA PHE A 43 -4.30 3.44 7.49
C PHE A 43 -5.15 4.33 6.56
N GLY A 44 -4.75 4.44 5.29
CA GLY A 44 -5.49 5.25 4.33
C GLY A 44 -6.86 4.67 4.01
N THR A 45 -7.00 3.34 3.98
CA THR A 45 -8.29 2.68 3.78
C THR A 45 -9.22 2.90 4.98
N ALA A 46 -8.73 2.79 6.23
CA ALA A 46 -9.50 3.11 7.42
C ALA A 46 -9.98 4.57 7.40
N ALA A 47 -9.07 5.52 7.13
CA ALA A 47 -9.38 6.94 7.03
C ALA A 47 -10.44 7.26 5.97
N ARG A 48 -10.43 6.56 4.82
CA ARG A 48 -11.45 6.70 3.77
C ARG A 48 -12.87 6.42 4.29
N TYR A 49 -13.02 5.49 5.24
CA TYR A 49 -14.30 5.17 5.87
C TYR A 49 -14.58 6.00 7.12
N GLY A 50 -13.70 6.96 7.47
CA GLY A 50 -13.84 7.80 8.64
C GLY A 50 -13.43 7.11 9.94
N TYR A 51 -12.69 6.02 9.88
CA TYR A 51 -12.22 5.27 11.05
C TYR A 51 -10.74 5.55 11.34
N PRO A 52 -10.35 5.59 12.62
CA PRO A 52 -8.96 5.48 12.99
C PRO A 52 -8.42 4.08 12.63
N ASP A 53 -7.11 3.99 12.41
CA ASP A 53 -6.44 2.74 12.05
C ASP A 53 -6.16 1.86 13.29
N VAL A 54 -7.23 1.27 13.81
CA VAL A 54 -7.22 0.42 15.04
C VAL A 54 -8.00 -0.89 14.84
N GLY A 55 -7.89 -1.48 13.64
CA GLY A 55 -8.49 -2.78 13.35
C GLY A 55 -10.01 -2.77 13.17
N LEU A 56 -10.60 -1.63 12.79
CA LEU A 56 -12.06 -1.50 12.56
C LEU A 56 -12.47 -1.93 11.16
N ILE A 57 -11.56 -1.83 10.18
CA ILE A 57 -11.83 -2.25 8.81
C ILE A 57 -11.86 -3.78 8.74
N THR A 58 -12.92 -4.30 8.14
CA THR A 58 -13.07 -5.74 7.92
C THR A 58 -12.28 -6.20 6.69
N GLN A 59 -11.97 -7.50 6.64
CA GLN A 59 -11.37 -8.13 5.47
C GLN A 59 -12.17 -7.87 4.18
N THR A 60 -13.49 -7.87 4.26
CA THR A 60 -14.37 -7.65 3.10
C THR A 60 -14.27 -6.23 2.56
N GLU A 61 -14.25 -5.23 3.44
CA GLU A 61 -14.09 -3.82 3.05
C GLU A 61 -12.73 -3.58 2.39
N MET A 62 -11.65 -4.15 2.97
CA MET A 62 -10.32 -4.05 2.37
C MET A 62 -10.28 -4.76 1.01
N ALA A 63 -10.79 -5.99 0.88
CA ALA A 63 -10.80 -6.74 -0.39
C ALA A 63 -11.60 -6.02 -1.48
N GLN A 64 -12.72 -5.38 -1.14
CA GLN A 64 -13.50 -4.56 -2.06
C GLN A 64 -12.71 -3.33 -2.54
N ASN A 65 -12.04 -2.62 -1.61
CA ASN A 65 -11.19 -1.49 -1.98
C ASN A 65 -10.04 -1.93 -2.90
N LEU A 66 -9.38 -3.05 -2.58
CA LEU A 66 -8.32 -3.63 -3.41
C LEU A 66 -8.82 -3.99 -4.82
N LYS A 67 -10.01 -4.57 -4.94
CA LYS A 67 -10.61 -4.88 -6.25
C LYS A 67 -10.78 -3.62 -7.12
N HIS A 68 -11.24 -2.52 -6.54
CA HIS A 68 -11.37 -1.25 -7.27
C HIS A 68 -10.00 -0.68 -7.66
N ILE A 69 -9.03 -0.70 -6.75
CA ILE A 69 -7.69 -0.19 -7.01
C ILE A 69 -6.99 -1.04 -8.07
N CYS A 70 -6.99 -2.37 -7.93
CA CYS A 70 -6.41 -3.28 -8.92
C CYS A 70 -7.10 -3.17 -10.28
N GLY A 71 -8.41 -2.92 -10.33
CA GLY A 71 -9.14 -2.69 -11.57
C GLY A 71 -8.78 -1.37 -12.28
N ALA A 72 -8.25 -0.40 -11.55
CA ALA A 72 -7.97 0.94 -12.05
C ALA A 72 -6.53 1.13 -12.58
N THR A 73 -5.60 0.22 -12.30
CA THR A 73 -4.19 0.33 -12.71
C THR A 73 -3.67 -0.98 -13.27
N ASN A 74 -2.65 -0.93 -14.13
CA ASN A 74 -1.91 -2.09 -14.61
C ASN A 74 -0.65 -2.39 -13.78
N LEU A 75 -0.33 -1.55 -12.81
CA LEU A 75 0.83 -1.72 -11.94
C LEU A 75 0.64 -2.91 -10.98
N PRO A 76 1.74 -3.55 -10.53
CA PRO A 76 1.72 -4.40 -9.36
C PRO A 76 1.21 -3.64 -8.14
N VAL A 77 0.22 -4.21 -7.45
CA VAL A 77 -0.35 -3.66 -6.22
C VAL A 77 0.15 -4.48 -5.04
N ILE A 78 0.79 -3.80 -4.08
CA ILE A 78 1.20 -4.34 -2.79
C ILE A 78 0.20 -3.85 -1.75
N ALA A 79 -0.27 -4.70 -0.84
CA ALA A 79 -1.35 -4.35 0.06
C ALA A 79 -1.02 -4.60 1.54
N ASP A 80 -1.66 -3.83 2.41
CA ASP A 80 -1.78 -4.11 3.83
C ASP A 80 -2.85 -5.22 4.04
N ALA A 81 -2.56 -6.22 4.86
CA ALA A 81 -3.54 -7.22 5.28
C ALA A 81 -3.71 -7.28 6.79
N ASP A 82 -3.35 -6.21 7.49
CA ASP A 82 -3.42 -6.13 8.95
C ASP A 82 -2.84 -7.42 9.60
N THR A 83 -3.51 -7.98 10.60
CA THR A 83 -3.10 -9.25 11.26
C THR A 83 -3.55 -10.51 10.49
N GLY A 84 -4.07 -10.37 9.26
CA GLY A 84 -4.70 -11.45 8.49
C GLY A 84 -6.17 -11.69 8.87
N TYR A 85 -6.78 -10.75 9.63
CA TYR A 85 -8.19 -10.71 10.04
C TYR A 85 -8.65 -11.92 10.88
N GLY A 86 -7.75 -12.46 11.69
CA GLY A 86 -8.04 -13.53 12.64
C GLY A 86 -6.93 -14.56 12.77
N ASN A 87 -7.28 -15.82 12.98
CA ASN A 87 -6.34 -16.93 13.13
C ASN A 87 -5.87 -17.49 11.76
N VAL A 88 -5.13 -18.59 11.77
CA VAL A 88 -4.57 -19.23 10.56
C VAL A 88 -5.65 -19.58 9.51
N ILE A 89 -6.88 -19.87 9.92
CA ILE A 89 -7.98 -20.18 9.00
C ILE A 89 -8.46 -18.92 8.28
N ASN A 90 -8.53 -17.79 9.01
CA ASN A 90 -8.87 -16.49 8.42
C ASN A 90 -7.77 -16.01 7.45
N VAL A 91 -6.50 -16.19 7.80
CA VAL A 91 -5.37 -15.89 6.93
C VAL A 91 -5.49 -16.62 5.58
N ARG A 92 -5.83 -17.92 5.58
CA ARG A 92 -6.04 -18.67 4.32
C ARG A 92 -7.15 -18.06 3.44
N ARG A 93 -8.22 -17.56 4.05
CA ARG A 93 -9.28 -16.85 3.33
C ARG A 93 -8.76 -15.50 2.80
N THR A 94 -8.03 -14.76 3.61
CA THR A 94 -7.47 -13.45 3.25
C THR A 94 -6.58 -13.57 2.01
N VAL A 95 -5.68 -14.54 1.98
CA VAL A 95 -4.82 -14.80 0.81
C VAL A 95 -5.65 -14.96 -0.47
N ARG A 96 -6.67 -15.83 -0.44
CA ARG A 96 -7.52 -16.11 -1.60
C ARG A 96 -8.32 -14.89 -2.05
N GLU A 97 -8.88 -14.12 -1.12
CA GLU A 97 -9.63 -12.89 -1.46
C GLU A 97 -8.70 -11.81 -2.04
N TYR A 98 -7.47 -11.69 -1.54
CA TYR A 98 -6.49 -10.75 -2.04
C TYR A 98 -5.97 -11.13 -3.44
N GLU A 99 -5.69 -12.42 -3.67
CA GLU A 99 -5.35 -12.90 -5.03
C GLU A 99 -6.51 -12.67 -6.01
N ARG A 100 -7.77 -12.91 -5.60
CA ARG A 100 -8.96 -12.62 -6.43
C ARG A 100 -9.15 -11.14 -6.69
N ALA A 101 -8.77 -10.27 -5.76
CA ALA A 101 -8.79 -8.83 -5.96
C ALA A 101 -7.71 -8.36 -6.96
N GLY A 102 -6.68 -9.18 -7.21
CA GLY A 102 -5.62 -8.92 -8.20
C GLY A 102 -4.37 -8.28 -7.62
N VAL A 103 -4.11 -8.40 -6.29
CA VAL A 103 -2.88 -7.91 -5.68
C VAL A 103 -1.66 -8.73 -6.13
N ALA A 104 -0.50 -8.09 -6.20
CA ALA A 104 0.77 -8.75 -6.53
C ALA A 104 1.50 -9.26 -5.29
N GLY A 105 1.22 -8.67 -4.14
CA GLY A 105 1.77 -9.08 -2.86
C GLY A 105 1.11 -8.32 -1.71
N PHE A 106 1.28 -8.81 -0.50
CA PHE A 106 0.75 -8.16 0.71
C PHE A 106 1.54 -8.57 1.95
N HIS A 107 1.46 -7.74 2.97
CA HIS A 107 2.05 -8.07 4.27
C HIS A 107 0.99 -8.42 5.31
N ILE A 108 1.38 -9.32 6.22
CA ILE A 108 0.61 -9.71 7.42
C ILE A 108 1.47 -9.40 8.63
N GLU A 109 0.92 -8.71 9.62
CA GLU A 109 1.63 -8.29 10.84
C GLU A 109 1.34 -9.18 12.04
N ASP A 110 2.28 -9.18 13.00
CA ASP A 110 2.22 -9.98 14.21
C ASP A 110 1.60 -9.26 15.42
N GLN A 111 0.82 -8.20 15.20
CA GLN A 111 0.13 -7.53 16.30
C GLN A 111 -0.98 -8.38 16.91
N VAL A 112 -1.24 -8.14 18.20
CA VAL A 112 -2.47 -8.59 18.87
C VAL A 112 -3.65 -7.84 18.27
N PHE A 113 -4.75 -8.55 17.99
CA PHE A 113 -5.98 -7.90 17.51
C PHE A 113 -6.85 -7.42 18.70
N PRO A 114 -7.43 -6.20 18.62
CA PRO A 114 -7.38 -5.26 17.52
C PRO A 114 -6.02 -4.55 17.42
N LYS A 115 -5.49 -4.49 16.19
CA LYS A 115 -4.19 -3.89 15.92
C LYS A 115 -4.22 -2.36 16.08
N LYS A 116 -3.05 -1.74 16.10
CA LYS A 116 -2.87 -0.27 16.04
C LYS A 116 -1.98 0.10 14.86
N CYS A 117 -2.13 1.32 14.34
CA CYS A 117 -1.21 1.85 13.33
C CYS A 117 0.26 1.72 13.82
N GLY A 118 1.18 1.37 12.92
CA GLY A 118 2.58 1.12 13.24
C GLY A 118 3.29 2.25 14.01
N PHE A 119 2.81 3.48 13.88
CA PHE A 119 3.34 4.67 14.57
C PHE A 119 2.57 5.04 15.85
N MET A 120 1.53 4.31 16.23
CA MET A 120 0.81 4.48 17.49
C MET A 120 1.53 3.78 18.65
N GLU A 121 1.30 4.29 19.87
CA GLU A 121 1.79 3.69 21.13
C GLU A 121 0.91 2.53 21.59
N GLY A 122 1.45 1.71 22.50
CA GLY A 122 0.73 0.62 23.15
C GLY A 122 0.39 -0.53 22.19
N LYS A 123 1.25 -0.79 21.21
CA LYS A 123 1.21 -2.01 20.40
C LYS A 123 1.61 -3.21 21.25
N GLU A 124 1.00 -4.34 20.98
CA GLU A 124 1.36 -5.64 21.52
C GLU A 124 1.50 -6.64 20.38
N VAL A 125 2.38 -7.61 20.52
CA VAL A 125 2.60 -8.63 19.49
C VAL A 125 2.23 -10.01 20.02
N ILE A 126 1.69 -10.86 19.16
CA ILE A 126 1.39 -12.25 19.45
C ILE A 126 2.69 -13.06 19.61
N PRO A 127 2.66 -14.25 20.23
CA PRO A 127 3.81 -15.14 20.26
C PRO A 127 4.40 -15.37 18.85
N MET A 128 5.71 -15.31 18.72
CA MET A 128 6.42 -15.51 17.44
C MET A 128 5.98 -16.82 16.75
N ALA A 129 5.86 -17.91 17.53
CA ALA A 129 5.43 -19.21 17.00
C ALA A 129 4.01 -19.18 16.40
N GLU A 130 3.10 -18.35 16.93
CA GLU A 130 1.77 -18.18 16.37
C GLU A 130 1.81 -17.47 15.02
N HIS A 131 2.60 -16.40 14.90
CA HIS A 131 2.75 -15.69 13.62
C HIS A 131 3.44 -16.56 12.57
N VAL A 132 4.43 -17.37 12.94
CA VAL A 132 5.03 -18.39 12.08
C VAL A 132 3.95 -19.31 11.47
N GLN A 133 2.95 -19.75 12.25
CA GLN A 133 1.85 -20.55 11.71
C GLN A 133 0.96 -19.74 10.76
N LYS A 134 0.72 -18.45 11.04
CA LYS A 134 -0.01 -17.57 10.10
C LYS A 134 0.71 -17.44 8.77
N ILE A 135 2.04 -17.25 8.78
CA ILE A 135 2.83 -17.18 7.55
C ILE A 135 2.83 -18.52 6.79
N ARG A 136 2.97 -19.66 7.47
CA ARG A 136 2.81 -20.99 6.83
C ARG A 136 1.45 -21.14 6.18
N ALA A 137 0.39 -20.78 6.89
CA ALA A 137 -0.98 -20.86 6.37
C ALA A 137 -1.18 -19.94 5.15
N ALA A 138 -0.53 -18.78 5.12
CA ALA A 138 -0.55 -17.89 3.96
C ALA A 138 0.17 -18.51 2.75
N LEU A 139 1.36 -19.04 2.95
CA LEU A 139 2.15 -19.69 1.90
C LEU A 139 1.42 -20.92 1.31
N GLU A 140 0.82 -21.75 2.14
CA GLU A 140 0.02 -22.90 1.70
C GLU A 140 -1.29 -22.53 1.00
N ALA A 141 -1.89 -21.39 1.34
CA ALA A 141 -3.14 -20.93 0.75
C ALA A 141 -2.94 -20.24 -0.60
N ARG A 142 -1.71 -19.79 -0.88
CA ARG A 142 -1.31 -19.09 -2.10
C ARG A 142 -1.55 -19.98 -3.32
N THR A 143 -2.29 -19.47 -4.30
CA THR A 143 -2.61 -20.18 -5.55
C THR A 143 -1.73 -19.74 -6.71
N ASP A 144 -1.34 -18.48 -6.76
CA ASP A 144 -0.32 -17.98 -7.68
C ASP A 144 1.06 -18.00 -6.99
N PRO A 145 2.01 -18.84 -7.43
CA PRO A 145 3.33 -18.94 -6.80
C PRO A 145 4.12 -17.63 -6.83
N ASP A 146 3.77 -16.71 -7.72
CA ASP A 146 4.42 -15.42 -7.83
C ASP A 146 3.82 -14.34 -6.88
N THR A 147 2.67 -14.60 -6.23
CA THR A 147 2.14 -13.70 -5.19
C THR A 147 3.16 -13.55 -4.07
N VAL A 148 3.53 -12.32 -3.74
CA VAL A 148 4.57 -12.01 -2.75
C VAL A 148 3.96 -11.95 -1.36
N ILE A 149 4.37 -12.85 -0.46
CA ILE A 149 3.96 -12.87 0.96
C ILE A 149 5.05 -12.20 1.79
N ILE A 150 4.68 -11.11 2.45
CA ILE A 150 5.58 -10.30 3.28
C ILE A 150 5.20 -10.49 4.75
N ALA A 151 6.14 -10.95 5.56
CA ALA A 151 5.92 -11.08 7.00
C ALA A 151 6.36 -9.79 7.70
N ARG A 152 5.39 -9.09 8.30
CA ARG A 152 5.64 -7.86 9.06
C ARG A 152 5.75 -8.18 10.55
N THR A 153 6.68 -7.53 11.22
CA THR A 153 6.75 -7.46 12.68
C THR A 153 6.63 -6.03 13.18
N ASP A 154 5.81 -5.85 14.18
CA ASP A 154 5.64 -4.61 14.95
C ASP A 154 6.33 -4.67 16.31
N ALA A 155 7.18 -5.67 16.54
CA ALA A 155 7.86 -5.91 17.82
C ALA A 155 8.90 -4.85 18.19
N LEU A 156 9.36 -4.02 17.24
CA LEU A 156 10.40 -3.02 17.50
C LEU A 156 10.02 -2.07 18.65
N ALA A 157 8.81 -1.52 18.60
CA ALA A 157 8.36 -0.56 19.59
C ALA A 157 8.10 -1.18 20.99
N PRO A 158 7.36 -2.31 21.14
CA PRO A 158 7.11 -2.91 22.45
C PRO A 158 8.29 -3.71 23.00
N ASN A 159 9.09 -4.39 22.18
CA ASN A 159 10.06 -5.40 22.62
C ASN A 159 11.51 -5.07 22.25
N GLY A 160 11.74 -4.04 21.41
CA GLY A 160 13.08 -3.63 20.97
C GLY A 160 13.67 -4.47 19.83
N TRP A 161 14.92 -4.14 19.48
CA TRP A 161 15.62 -4.69 18.31
C TRP A 161 15.87 -6.18 18.38
N GLU A 162 16.21 -6.71 19.53
CA GLU A 162 16.56 -8.13 19.69
C GLU A 162 15.39 -9.03 19.26
N ASP A 163 14.18 -8.78 19.78
CA ASP A 163 12.98 -9.54 19.42
C ASP A 163 12.54 -9.26 17.98
N ALA A 164 12.55 -8.01 17.54
CA ALA A 164 12.17 -7.67 16.16
C ALA A 164 13.04 -8.38 15.12
N LEU A 165 14.36 -8.42 15.31
CA LEU A 165 15.29 -9.11 14.42
C LEU A 165 15.16 -10.63 14.50
N ALA A 166 14.94 -11.19 15.69
CA ALA A 166 14.71 -12.63 15.86
C ALA A 166 13.44 -13.06 15.11
N ARG A 167 12.35 -12.30 15.25
CA ARG A 167 11.09 -12.53 14.53
C ARG A 167 11.27 -12.44 13.02
N ALA A 168 11.89 -11.38 12.52
CA ALA A 168 12.11 -11.21 11.08
C ALA A 168 12.89 -12.39 10.48
N ARG A 169 13.92 -12.88 11.18
CA ARG A 169 14.68 -14.07 10.73
C ARG A 169 13.82 -15.33 10.74
N ALA A 170 13.08 -15.60 11.81
CA ALA A 170 12.18 -16.76 11.92
C ALA A 170 11.08 -16.75 10.85
N TYR A 171 10.53 -15.58 10.53
CA TYR A 171 9.53 -15.41 9.48
C TYR A 171 10.13 -15.67 8.08
N ARG A 172 11.35 -15.20 7.84
CA ARG A 172 12.08 -15.51 6.61
C ARG A 172 12.38 -17.01 6.48
N GLU A 173 12.85 -17.64 7.52
CA GLU A 173 13.11 -19.09 7.57
C GLU A 173 11.84 -19.92 7.36
N THR A 174 10.69 -19.39 7.73
CA THR A 174 9.37 -20.01 7.46
C THR A 174 9.03 -20.03 5.96
N GLY A 175 9.67 -19.17 5.15
CA GLY A 175 9.48 -19.09 3.70
C GLY A 175 8.81 -17.79 3.23
N ALA A 176 8.59 -16.80 4.10
CA ALA A 176 8.12 -15.49 3.67
C ALA A 176 9.03 -14.93 2.57
N ASP A 177 8.46 -14.36 1.51
CA ASP A 177 9.23 -13.81 0.39
C ASP A 177 10.08 -12.61 0.83
N LEU A 178 9.50 -11.73 1.67
CA LEU A 178 10.18 -10.61 2.32
C LEU A 178 9.82 -10.54 3.80
N VAL A 179 10.64 -9.81 4.54
CA VAL A 179 10.32 -9.37 5.90
C VAL A 179 10.15 -7.86 5.95
N PHE A 180 9.37 -7.40 6.92
CA PHE A 180 9.13 -5.98 7.14
C PHE A 180 9.16 -5.70 8.64
N VAL A 181 10.16 -4.94 9.11
CA VAL A 181 10.22 -4.40 10.47
C VAL A 181 9.63 -3.00 10.42
N ASP A 182 8.43 -2.82 11.00
CA ASP A 182 7.76 -1.52 11.00
C ASP A 182 8.14 -0.67 12.20
N GLY A 183 7.88 0.65 12.10
CA GLY A 183 8.15 1.61 13.15
C GLY A 183 9.52 2.27 13.09
N ILE A 184 10.26 2.16 12.00
CA ILE A 184 11.53 2.86 11.78
C ILE A 184 11.29 4.38 11.70
N ARG A 185 11.95 5.15 12.56
CA ARG A 185 11.75 6.61 12.70
C ARG A 185 13.01 7.43 12.44
N THR A 186 14.18 6.83 12.58
CA THR A 186 15.46 7.52 12.45
C THR A 186 16.36 6.82 11.43
N LEU A 187 17.35 7.57 10.90
CA LEU A 187 18.36 7.01 10.02
C LEU A 187 19.18 5.92 10.70
N GLU A 188 19.51 6.10 11.97
CA GLU A 188 20.23 5.09 12.75
C GLU A 188 19.46 3.77 12.85
N GLU A 189 18.16 3.83 13.10
CA GLU A 189 17.29 2.64 13.10
C GLU A 189 17.25 1.96 11.73
N LEU A 190 17.19 2.76 10.65
CA LEU A 190 17.22 2.24 9.28
C LEU A 190 18.57 1.55 8.97
N GLU A 191 19.68 2.11 9.43
CA GLU A 191 21.01 1.54 9.28
C GLU A 191 21.14 0.22 10.06
N ILE A 192 20.58 0.12 11.27
CA ILE A 192 20.52 -1.14 12.02
C ILE A 192 19.72 -2.18 11.25
N TYR A 193 18.53 -1.83 10.76
CA TYR A 193 17.68 -2.73 9.97
C TYR A 193 18.39 -3.23 8.71
N SER A 194 19.02 -2.32 7.98
CA SER A 194 19.82 -2.65 6.79
C SER A 194 20.96 -3.60 7.12
N ARG A 195 21.83 -3.24 8.07
CA ARG A 195 23.02 -4.00 8.45
C ARG A 195 22.68 -5.39 8.99
N GLU A 196 21.62 -5.51 9.80
CA GLU A 196 21.29 -6.76 10.48
C GLU A 196 20.48 -7.74 9.62
N LEU A 197 19.80 -7.27 8.57
CA LEU A 197 18.97 -8.09 7.71
C LEU A 197 19.25 -7.88 6.22
N ALA A 198 19.00 -6.69 5.66
CA ALA A 198 19.02 -6.48 4.21
C ALA A 198 20.39 -6.72 3.59
N GLN A 199 21.47 -6.21 4.17
CA GLN A 199 22.86 -6.44 3.73
C GLN A 199 23.35 -7.88 3.97
N LYS A 200 22.66 -8.65 4.83
CA LYS A 200 22.93 -10.08 5.02
C LYS A 200 22.12 -10.96 4.04
N GLY A 201 21.49 -10.36 3.04
CA GLY A 201 20.77 -11.07 1.99
C GLY A 201 19.34 -11.46 2.36
N VAL A 202 18.79 -10.96 3.47
CA VAL A 202 17.37 -11.11 3.78
C VAL A 202 16.58 -10.09 2.95
N PRO A 203 15.65 -10.48 2.07
CA PRO A 203 14.83 -9.54 1.33
C PRO A 203 13.94 -8.74 2.27
N CYS A 204 14.08 -7.41 2.27
CA CYS A 204 13.40 -6.53 3.21
C CYS A 204 12.55 -5.47 2.51
N LEU A 205 11.39 -5.12 3.14
CA LEU A 205 10.60 -3.94 2.84
C LEU A 205 10.89 -2.85 3.86
N TYR A 206 11.01 -1.61 3.40
CA TYR A 206 11.15 -0.42 4.22
C TYR A 206 9.96 0.53 4.01
N ASN A 207 9.39 1.06 5.10
CA ASN A 207 8.34 2.08 5.07
C ASN A 207 8.89 3.42 5.56
N GLY A 208 9.07 4.35 4.66
CA GLY A 208 9.48 5.71 4.99
C GLY A 208 10.26 6.43 3.90
N GLY A 209 10.51 7.71 4.14
CA GLY A 209 11.22 8.63 3.25
C GLY A 209 12.48 9.23 3.88
N LEU A 210 13.15 8.52 4.81
CA LEU A 210 14.40 8.99 5.44
C LEU A 210 15.56 9.03 4.44
N VAL A 211 15.51 8.19 3.42
CA VAL A 211 16.50 8.10 2.36
C VAL A 211 15.81 8.04 0.99
N SER A 212 16.57 8.34 -0.07
CA SER A 212 16.10 8.15 -1.45
C SER A 212 15.89 6.65 -1.75
N SER A 213 15.12 6.34 -2.80
CA SER A 213 14.96 4.95 -3.24
C SER A 213 16.28 4.34 -3.72
N GLU A 214 17.15 5.14 -4.31
CA GLU A 214 18.49 4.72 -4.71
C GLU A 214 19.34 4.33 -3.49
N ASP A 215 19.32 5.14 -2.42
CA ASP A 215 20.00 4.84 -1.16
C ASP A 215 19.41 3.59 -0.49
N ALA A 216 18.08 3.47 -0.45
CA ALA A 216 17.42 2.28 0.08
C ALA A 216 17.87 1.02 -0.68
N GLY A 217 18.03 1.10 -2.01
CA GLY A 217 18.59 0.04 -2.82
C GLY A 217 20.04 -0.29 -2.47
N ARG A 218 20.90 0.71 -2.26
CA ARG A 218 22.29 0.54 -1.79
C ARG A 218 22.35 -0.09 -0.39
N MET A 219 21.37 0.20 0.44
CA MET A 219 21.20 -0.41 1.77
C MET A 219 20.67 -1.86 1.72
N GLY A 220 20.31 -2.38 0.53
CA GLY A 220 19.88 -3.76 0.32
C GLY A 220 18.37 -4.01 0.39
N PHE A 221 17.55 -2.96 0.55
CA PHE A 221 16.09 -3.09 0.54
C PHE A 221 15.58 -3.46 -0.86
N LYS A 222 14.50 -4.25 -0.91
CA LYS A 222 13.85 -4.68 -2.15
C LYS A 222 12.61 -3.86 -2.48
N ILE A 223 11.91 -3.37 -1.48
CA ILE A 223 10.72 -2.54 -1.62
C ILE A 223 10.85 -1.36 -0.64
N GLN A 224 10.54 -0.16 -1.12
CA GLN A 224 10.31 1.01 -0.31
C GLN A 224 8.88 1.48 -0.51
N ILE A 225 8.12 1.62 0.57
CA ILE A 225 6.77 2.18 0.54
C ILE A 225 6.75 3.52 1.29
N LEU A 226 5.84 4.41 0.87
CA LEU A 226 5.51 5.63 1.59
C LEU A 226 4.01 5.60 1.91
N ALA A 227 3.64 4.84 2.94
CA ALA A 227 2.26 4.46 3.22
C ALA A 227 1.29 5.64 3.39
N GLY A 228 1.72 6.73 4.02
CA GLY A 228 0.87 7.90 4.31
C GLY A 228 0.91 9.02 3.27
N LEU A 229 1.66 8.87 2.15
CA LEU A 229 1.98 9.98 1.24
C LEU A 229 0.73 10.67 0.69
N SER A 230 -0.12 9.95 -0.05
CA SER A 230 -1.29 10.56 -0.71
C SER A 230 -2.33 11.04 0.30
N LEU A 231 -2.59 10.28 1.36
CA LEU A 231 -3.53 10.70 2.41
C LEU A 231 -3.07 11.99 3.10
N GLY A 232 -1.80 12.06 3.50
CA GLY A 232 -1.24 13.23 4.17
C GLY A 232 -1.27 14.49 3.30
N ALA A 233 -0.91 14.36 2.03
CA ALA A 233 -0.94 15.46 1.08
C ALA A 233 -2.38 15.97 0.86
N VAL A 234 -3.32 15.07 0.56
CA VAL A 234 -4.72 15.42 0.32
C VAL A 234 -5.37 16.01 1.56
N PHE A 235 -5.18 15.41 2.73
CA PHE A 235 -5.77 15.91 3.97
C PHE A 235 -5.32 17.34 4.27
N LYS A 236 -4.02 17.62 4.18
CA LYS A 236 -3.48 18.97 4.42
C LYS A 236 -4.02 19.98 3.42
N SER A 237 -3.97 19.66 2.12
CA SER A 237 -4.42 20.58 1.06
C SER A 237 -5.92 20.83 1.11
N ALA A 238 -6.74 19.79 1.26
CA ALA A 238 -8.18 19.90 1.34
C ALA A 238 -8.61 20.67 2.60
N THR A 239 -7.99 20.40 3.76
CA THR A 239 -8.30 21.11 5.00
C THR A 239 -7.95 22.59 4.90
N ALA A 240 -6.81 22.95 4.31
CA ALA A 240 -6.43 24.34 4.09
C ALA A 240 -7.43 25.07 3.19
N ALA A 241 -7.85 24.45 2.10
CA ALA A 241 -8.84 25.01 1.18
C ALA A 241 -10.21 25.21 1.87
N MET A 242 -10.66 24.24 2.67
CA MET A 242 -11.91 24.36 3.43
C MET A 242 -11.84 25.45 4.52
N GLN A 243 -10.69 25.61 5.17
CA GLN A 243 -10.46 26.68 6.15
C GLN A 243 -10.50 28.06 5.49
N GLU A 244 -9.85 28.24 4.33
CA GLU A 244 -9.93 29.47 3.56
C GLU A 244 -11.38 29.79 3.19
N LEU A 245 -12.11 28.84 2.61
CA LEU A 245 -13.50 29.02 2.24
C LEU A 245 -14.39 29.39 3.46
N ASN A 246 -14.21 28.71 4.59
CA ASN A 246 -14.98 28.99 5.82
C ASN A 246 -14.69 30.37 6.41
N SER A 247 -13.45 30.86 6.31
CA SER A 247 -13.06 32.15 6.93
C SER A 247 -13.32 33.36 6.02
N SER A 248 -13.23 33.21 4.72
CA SER A 248 -13.27 34.33 3.74
C SER A 248 -14.41 34.25 2.72
N GLY A 249 -15.08 33.10 2.62
CA GLY A 249 -16.10 32.82 1.60
C GLY A 249 -15.53 32.62 0.17
N VAL A 250 -14.21 32.56 0.02
CA VAL A 250 -13.52 32.42 -1.28
C VAL A 250 -12.34 31.46 -1.15
N THR A 251 -11.79 30.98 -2.28
CA THR A 251 -10.66 30.05 -2.36
C THR A 251 -9.48 30.64 -3.16
N ARG A 252 -9.21 31.93 -3.00
CA ARG A 252 -8.19 32.66 -3.80
C ARG A 252 -6.77 32.16 -3.58
N GLN A 253 -6.40 31.85 -2.32
CA GLN A 253 -5.08 31.33 -1.99
C GLN A 253 -4.92 29.90 -2.49
N THR A 254 -5.96 29.08 -2.36
CA THR A 254 -6.01 27.71 -2.90
C THR A 254 -5.85 27.70 -4.42
N ILE A 255 -6.58 28.59 -5.13
CA ILE A 255 -6.46 28.74 -6.59
C ILE A 255 -5.07 29.25 -6.97
N ALA A 256 -4.49 30.19 -6.24
CA ALA A 256 -3.14 30.70 -6.50
C ALA A 256 -2.07 29.61 -6.31
N GLN A 257 -2.28 28.67 -5.40
CA GLN A 257 -1.33 27.60 -5.12
C GLN A 257 -1.46 26.40 -6.08
N PHE A 258 -2.68 25.98 -6.39
CA PHE A 258 -2.94 24.74 -7.14
C PHE A 258 -3.50 24.95 -8.54
N GLY A 259 -3.74 26.21 -8.95
CA GLY A 259 -4.45 26.54 -10.17
C GLY A 259 -5.97 26.40 -10.06
N PRO A 260 -6.73 26.98 -10.99
CA PRO A 260 -8.18 26.81 -11.07
C PRO A 260 -8.52 25.37 -11.48
N LEU A 261 -9.63 24.84 -10.95
CA LEU A 261 -10.13 23.53 -11.38
C LEU A 261 -10.45 23.56 -12.89
N GLY A 262 -9.86 22.65 -13.65
CA GLY A 262 -10.08 22.49 -15.09
C GLY A 262 -9.06 23.15 -15.97
N GLU A 263 -8.03 23.81 -15.44
CA GLU A 263 -6.87 24.27 -16.23
C GLU A 263 -5.70 23.28 -16.12
N GLY A 264 -4.95 23.11 -17.21
CA GLY A 264 -3.87 22.12 -17.29
C GLY A 264 -4.39 20.69 -17.32
N GLU A 265 -3.57 19.75 -16.85
CA GLU A 265 -3.96 18.35 -16.71
C GLU A 265 -4.98 18.20 -15.58
N THR A 266 -6.11 17.60 -15.89
CA THR A 266 -7.26 17.50 -14.99
C THR A 266 -7.43 16.07 -14.47
N VAL A 267 -8.24 15.94 -13.41
CA VAL A 267 -8.70 14.62 -12.93
C VAL A 267 -9.40 13.82 -14.05
N ASN A 268 -10.10 14.47 -14.96
CA ASN A 268 -10.77 13.83 -16.08
C ASN A 268 -9.79 13.21 -17.08
N ASP A 269 -8.63 13.81 -17.28
CA ASP A 269 -7.59 13.27 -18.15
C ASP A 269 -7.02 11.98 -17.55
N ILE A 270 -6.71 11.99 -16.24
CA ILE A 270 -6.24 10.80 -15.51
C ILE A 270 -7.31 9.70 -15.48
N LEU A 271 -8.60 10.06 -15.42
CA LEU A 271 -9.71 9.11 -15.45
C LEU A 271 -10.01 8.55 -16.85
N GLY A 272 -9.43 9.13 -17.92
CA GLY A 272 -9.55 8.65 -19.29
C GLY A 272 -10.78 9.18 -20.04
N VAL A 273 -11.31 10.35 -19.66
CA VAL A 273 -12.45 10.98 -20.38
C VAL A 273 -12.13 11.23 -21.86
N PRO A 274 -10.92 11.63 -22.28
CA PRO A 274 -10.58 11.75 -23.70
C PRO A 274 -10.82 10.45 -24.50
N GLU A 275 -10.40 9.31 -23.94
CA GLU A 275 -10.64 7.99 -24.57
C GLU A 275 -12.14 7.68 -24.70
N ILE A 276 -12.97 8.07 -23.74
CA ILE A 276 -14.43 7.89 -23.81
C ILE A 276 -15.00 8.68 -24.99
N TYR A 277 -14.56 9.93 -25.20
CA TYR A 277 -15.02 10.73 -26.35
C TYR A 277 -14.60 10.11 -27.70
N GLU A 278 -13.39 9.54 -27.78
CA GLU A 278 -12.95 8.82 -28.99
C GLU A 278 -13.82 7.57 -29.26
N LEU A 279 -14.15 6.81 -28.19
CA LEU A 279 -15.03 5.65 -28.30
C LEU A 279 -16.45 6.05 -28.71
N GLU A 280 -17.00 7.13 -28.15
CA GLU A 280 -18.31 7.65 -28.51
C GLU A 280 -18.37 8.05 -30.01
N GLN A 281 -17.32 8.71 -30.50
CA GLN A 281 -17.23 9.05 -31.94
C GLN A 281 -17.12 7.79 -32.81
N ARG A 282 -16.29 6.83 -32.44
CA ARG A 282 -16.06 5.58 -33.15
C ARG A 282 -17.34 4.76 -33.29
N TYR A 283 -18.15 4.71 -32.27
CA TYR A 283 -19.39 3.91 -32.28
C TYR A 283 -20.64 4.71 -32.65
N ASP A 284 -20.48 5.95 -33.09
CA ASP A 284 -21.57 6.84 -33.54
C ASP A 284 -22.72 6.96 -32.52
N LEU A 285 -22.37 6.96 -31.23
CA LEU A 285 -23.36 7.08 -30.17
C LEU A 285 -23.98 8.49 -30.09
N ALA A 286 -23.32 9.49 -30.71
CA ALA A 286 -23.80 10.86 -30.78
C ALA A 286 -24.89 11.06 -31.85
N SER A 287 -24.81 10.36 -33.01
CA SER A 287 -25.75 10.54 -34.13
C SER A 287 -27.14 9.96 -33.85
N LYS A 288 -27.29 9.05 -32.90
CA LYS A 288 -28.60 8.48 -32.50
C LYS A 288 -29.48 9.46 -31.73
N LYS A 289 -28.97 10.61 -31.28
CA LYS A 289 -29.77 11.64 -30.60
C LYS A 289 -30.59 12.51 -31.57
N GLU A 290 -30.23 12.54 -32.84
CA GLU A 290 -30.97 13.32 -33.87
C GLU A 290 -32.06 12.52 -34.63
N GLY A 291 -32.17 11.22 -34.38
CA GLY A 291 -33.07 10.33 -35.09
C GLY A 291 -34.35 9.90 -34.37
N ILE A 292 -34.66 10.48 -33.20
CA ILE A 292 -35.93 10.26 -32.50
C ILE A 292 -36.75 11.56 -32.59
N GLN A 293 -37.40 11.75 -33.70
CA GLN A 293 -38.58 12.58 -33.84
C GLN A 293 -39.83 11.68 -33.94
#